data_381c30183ff064b5d9fade9065980ef8
#
_entry.id   381c30183ff064b5d9fade9065980ef8
#
_cell.length_a   1.000
_cell.length_b   1.000
_cell.length_c   1.000
_cell.angle_alpha   90.00
_cell.angle_beta   90.00
_cell.angle_gamma   90.00
#
_symmetry.space_group_name_H-M   'P 1'
#
loop_
_entity.id
_entity.type
_entity.pdbx_description
1 polymer ?
#
loop_
_entity_poly.entity_id
_entity_poly.type
_entity_poly.pdbx_seq_one_letter_code
_entity_poly.pdbx_strand_id
1 'polypeptide(L)'
;MVPITSEFPAPGPLVRHAYSELDLARSGTDDQKRALGKLSVLPRPWDPPSCPPALRTQIWAWLDQVADWINHEYSWQPDRFIPSCWPAHPHIAHELAVIADLRRTAGYAFSGDALEEWHRYALPAFLDRVSSRMGTCCGPAKHDDWPAAGRHREFRSARAADQRNDLFNQDAMPNVDPKAKAQPAQLPPQLVLVNGRTVNTATGEVMETSHLQLNH
;
A
#
# COMPACT_ATOMS: atom_id res chain seq x y z
N MET A 1 39.90 -14.14 2.52
CA MET A 1 39.42 -13.72 1.20
C MET A 1 38.07 -13.08 1.40
N VAL A 2 37.90 -11.81 1.02
CA VAL A 2 36.62 -11.12 1.09
C VAL A 2 35.77 -11.60 -0.09
N PRO A 3 34.50 -12.01 0.09
CA PRO A 3 33.65 -12.40 -1.01
C PRO A 3 33.45 -11.26 -1.99
N ILE A 4 33.27 -11.57 -3.26
CA ILE A 4 33.06 -10.55 -4.32
C ILE A 4 31.72 -9.84 -4.14
N THR A 5 30.72 -10.57 -3.64
CA THR A 5 29.37 -10.07 -3.35
C THR A 5 28.93 -10.48 -1.97
N SER A 6 28.14 -9.65 -1.31
CA SER A 6 27.58 -9.94 0.01
C SER A 6 26.17 -10.52 -0.09
N GLU A 7 25.81 -11.37 0.85
CA GLU A 7 24.45 -11.89 0.96
C GLU A 7 23.47 -10.75 1.29
N PHE A 8 22.24 -10.86 0.78
CA PHE A 8 21.18 -9.94 1.15
C PHE A 8 20.83 -10.06 2.64
N PRO A 9 20.75 -8.97 3.40
CA PRO A 9 20.51 -9.00 4.84
C PRO A 9 19.23 -9.74 5.22
N ALA A 10 19.34 -10.70 6.12
CA ALA A 10 18.21 -11.46 6.62
C ALA A 10 17.43 -10.62 7.66
N PRO A 11 16.09 -10.57 7.58
CA PRO A 11 15.29 -9.86 8.57
C PRO A 11 15.32 -10.54 9.94
N GLY A 12 15.13 -9.76 11.01
CA GLY A 12 15.05 -10.24 12.39
C GLY A 12 13.87 -11.18 12.65
N PRO A 13 13.84 -11.87 13.80
CA PRO A 13 12.86 -12.93 14.06
C PRO A 13 11.41 -12.47 14.04
N LEU A 14 11.07 -11.27 14.56
CA LEU A 14 9.70 -10.76 14.49
C LEU A 14 9.28 -10.42 13.07
N VAL A 15 10.20 -9.92 12.25
CA VAL A 15 9.93 -9.62 10.85
C VAL A 15 9.69 -10.92 10.06
N ARG A 16 10.51 -11.95 10.30
CA ARG A 16 10.29 -13.28 9.69
C ARG A 16 8.96 -13.89 10.11
N HIS A 17 8.59 -13.75 11.38
CA HIS A 17 7.30 -14.23 11.88
C HIS A 17 6.13 -13.52 11.17
N ALA A 18 6.16 -12.20 11.06
CA ALA A 18 5.14 -11.43 10.34
C ALA A 18 5.01 -11.89 8.87
N TYR A 19 6.11 -12.15 8.18
CA TYR A 19 6.07 -12.71 6.83
C TYR A 19 5.47 -14.11 6.79
N SER A 20 5.80 -14.97 7.76
CA SER A 20 5.21 -16.31 7.86
C SER A 20 3.69 -16.26 8.04
N GLU A 21 3.18 -15.35 8.87
CA GLU A 21 1.73 -15.14 9.02
C GLU A 21 1.08 -14.67 7.71
N LEU A 22 1.71 -13.75 6.98
CA LEU A 22 1.23 -13.30 5.67
C LEU A 22 1.24 -14.40 4.61
N ASP A 23 2.24 -15.27 4.61
CA ASP A 23 2.30 -16.43 3.73
C ASP A 23 1.21 -17.45 4.06
N LEU A 24 0.93 -17.71 5.34
CA LEU A 24 -0.21 -18.51 5.77
C LEU A 24 -1.55 -17.88 5.39
N ALA A 25 -1.68 -16.56 5.51
CA ALA A 25 -2.88 -15.84 5.09
C ALA A 25 -3.14 -15.98 3.59
N ARG A 26 -2.09 -16.02 2.77
CA ARG A 26 -2.16 -16.17 1.31
C ARG A 26 -2.43 -17.62 0.88
N SER A 27 -1.69 -18.57 1.39
CA SER A 27 -1.60 -19.94 0.87
C SER A 27 -1.95 -21.04 1.89
N GLY A 28 -2.25 -20.68 3.14
CA GLY A 28 -2.59 -21.64 4.20
C GLY A 28 -3.97 -22.27 4.01
N THR A 29 -4.23 -23.33 4.77
CA THR A 29 -5.55 -23.98 4.87
C THR A 29 -6.55 -23.06 5.55
N ASP A 30 -7.85 -23.35 5.44
CA ASP A 30 -8.91 -22.56 6.09
C ASP A 30 -8.78 -22.56 7.63
N ASP A 31 -8.28 -23.64 8.22
CA ASP A 31 -8.02 -23.72 9.65
C ASP A 31 -6.85 -22.80 10.06
N GLN A 32 -5.78 -22.81 9.29
CA GLN A 32 -4.63 -21.92 9.50
C GLN A 32 -5.04 -20.44 9.36
N LYS A 33 -5.81 -20.10 8.32
CA LYS A 33 -6.34 -18.74 8.14
C LYS A 33 -7.26 -18.31 9.28
N ARG A 34 -8.11 -19.20 9.77
CA ARG A 34 -8.97 -18.95 10.94
C ARG A 34 -8.16 -18.69 12.21
N ALA A 35 -7.07 -19.44 12.41
CA ALA A 35 -6.18 -19.27 13.55
C ALA A 35 -5.47 -17.90 13.56
N LEU A 36 -5.20 -17.31 12.39
CA LEU A 36 -4.65 -15.96 12.26
C LEU A 36 -5.65 -14.85 12.65
N GLY A 37 -6.94 -15.16 12.73
CA GLY A 37 -7.98 -14.20 13.04
C GLY A 37 -8.29 -13.26 11.87
N LYS A 38 -8.33 -11.95 12.15
CA LYS A 38 -8.69 -10.95 11.13
C LYS A 38 -7.53 -10.63 10.22
N LEU A 39 -7.47 -11.22 9.02
CA LEU A 39 -6.36 -11.08 8.07
C LEU A 39 -6.06 -9.64 7.65
N SER A 40 -7.06 -8.76 7.66
CA SER A 40 -6.87 -7.35 7.28
C SER A 40 -6.01 -6.54 8.25
N VAL A 41 -5.83 -7.02 9.48
CA VAL A 41 -5.03 -6.33 10.51
C VAL A 41 -3.63 -6.93 10.68
N LEU A 42 -3.26 -7.96 9.91
CA LEU A 42 -1.91 -8.52 9.95
C LEU A 42 -0.90 -7.42 9.59
N PRO A 43 0.20 -7.31 10.34
CA PRO A 43 1.22 -6.31 10.07
C PRO A 43 1.93 -6.60 8.75
N ARG A 44 2.25 -5.55 8.02
CA ARG A 44 2.93 -5.62 6.72
C ARG A 44 4.31 -5.00 6.83
N PRO A 45 5.40 -5.79 6.87
CA PRO A 45 6.75 -5.25 7.06
C PRO A 45 7.17 -4.21 6.01
N TRP A 46 6.60 -4.24 4.81
CA TRP A 46 6.82 -3.23 3.76
C TRP A 46 6.03 -1.93 3.97
N ASP A 47 5.18 -1.88 5.01
CA ASP A 47 4.46 -0.69 5.45
C ASP A 47 4.68 -0.48 6.95
N PRO A 48 5.85 0.04 7.36
CA PRO A 48 6.22 0.15 8.77
C PRO A 48 5.21 0.87 9.67
N PRO A 49 4.47 1.91 9.20
CA PRO A 49 3.42 2.53 10.01
C PRO A 49 2.30 1.58 10.44
N SER A 50 2.01 0.54 9.66
CA SER A 50 1.00 -0.47 10.00
C SER A 50 1.45 -1.47 11.07
N CYS A 51 2.73 -1.44 11.46
CA CYS A 51 3.33 -2.43 12.33
C CYS A 51 3.39 -1.98 13.80
N PRO A 52 3.21 -2.90 14.77
CA PRO A 52 3.37 -2.61 16.20
C PRO A 52 4.82 -2.19 16.53
N PRO A 53 5.02 -1.42 17.61
CA PRO A 53 6.34 -0.82 17.94
C PRO A 53 7.50 -1.81 17.98
N ALA A 54 7.34 -2.97 18.61
CA ALA A 54 8.41 -3.97 18.74
C ALA A 54 8.83 -4.54 17.36
N LEU A 55 7.85 -4.83 16.48
CA LEU A 55 8.12 -5.26 15.12
C LEU A 55 8.79 -4.15 14.31
N ARG A 56 8.30 -2.91 14.46
CA ARG A 56 8.85 -1.73 13.76
C ARG A 56 10.31 -1.49 14.11
N THR A 57 10.71 -1.69 15.36
CA THR A 57 12.13 -1.60 15.77
C THR A 57 13.01 -2.58 14.99
N GLN A 58 12.55 -3.82 14.80
CA GLN A 58 13.31 -4.79 14.02
C GLN A 58 13.29 -4.49 12.52
N ILE A 59 12.19 -3.93 12.01
CA ILE A 59 12.13 -3.45 10.61
C ILE A 59 13.17 -2.36 10.38
N TRP A 60 13.27 -1.36 11.26
CA TRP A 60 14.26 -0.30 11.09
C TRP A 60 15.69 -0.83 11.11
N ALA A 61 16.03 -1.74 12.03
CA ALA A 61 17.34 -2.36 12.07
C ALA A 61 17.66 -3.18 10.82
N TRP A 62 16.66 -3.83 10.24
CA TRP A 62 16.81 -4.58 8.98
C TRP A 62 16.97 -3.64 7.78
N LEU A 63 16.14 -2.58 7.70
CA LEU A 63 16.22 -1.62 6.59
C LEU A 63 17.54 -0.84 6.58
N ASP A 64 18.12 -0.58 7.75
CA ASP A 64 19.46 0.03 7.84
C ASP A 64 20.53 -0.86 7.23
N GLN A 65 20.50 -2.17 7.52
CA GLN A 65 21.37 -3.14 6.87
C GLN A 65 21.13 -3.26 5.36
N VAL A 66 19.86 -3.18 4.93
CA VAL A 66 19.51 -3.20 3.50
C VAL A 66 20.01 -1.94 2.79
N ALA A 67 19.91 -0.77 3.41
CA ALA A 67 20.44 0.48 2.86
C ALA A 67 21.96 0.40 2.68
N ASP A 68 22.67 -0.07 3.71
CA ASP A 68 24.12 -0.29 3.66
C ASP A 68 24.51 -1.28 2.56
N TRP A 69 23.78 -2.41 2.48
CA TRP A 69 23.99 -3.42 1.45
C TRP A 69 23.75 -2.88 0.04
N ILE A 70 22.67 -2.11 -0.20
CA ILE A 70 22.41 -1.48 -1.51
C ILE A 70 23.54 -0.49 -1.84
N ASN A 71 23.96 0.30 -0.89
CA ASN A 71 25.05 1.25 -1.07
C ASN A 71 26.36 0.57 -1.46
N HIS A 72 26.66 -0.58 -0.84
CA HIS A 72 27.89 -1.32 -1.13
C HIS A 72 27.83 -2.08 -2.47
N GLU A 73 26.72 -2.74 -2.76
CA GLU A 73 26.62 -3.66 -3.89
C GLU A 73 26.18 -2.99 -5.21
N TYR A 74 25.42 -1.86 -5.12
CA TYR A 74 24.74 -1.28 -6.29
C TYR A 74 24.99 0.20 -6.51
N SER A 75 25.38 0.98 -5.48
CA SER A 75 25.57 2.42 -5.63
C SER A 75 26.97 2.73 -6.15
N TRP A 76 27.17 2.52 -7.45
CA TRP A 76 28.46 2.81 -8.10
C TRP A 76 28.77 4.31 -8.21
N GLN A 77 27.74 5.16 -8.29
CA GLN A 77 27.86 6.61 -8.41
C GLN A 77 27.45 7.29 -7.10
N PRO A 78 28.19 8.32 -6.65
CA PRO A 78 27.93 9.00 -5.38
C PRO A 78 26.54 9.65 -5.27
N ASP A 79 25.94 10.06 -6.37
CA ASP A 79 24.61 10.67 -6.45
C ASP A 79 23.46 9.65 -6.30
N ARG A 80 23.77 8.36 -6.41
CA ARG A 80 22.82 7.26 -6.23
C ARG A 80 22.95 6.58 -4.86
N PHE A 81 23.75 7.17 -3.97
CA PHE A 81 23.95 6.65 -2.62
C PHE A 81 22.77 6.99 -1.71
N ILE A 82 22.27 6.03 -0.97
CA ILE A 82 21.25 6.26 0.06
C ILE A 82 21.93 6.99 1.22
N PRO A 83 21.57 8.25 1.52
CA PRO A 83 22.27 9.03 2.53
C PRO A 83 22.04 8.50 3.94
N SER A 84 23.00 8.69 4.85
CA SER A 84 22.91 8.25 6.24
C SER A 84 21.71 8.87 7.00
N CYS A 85 21.21 10.01 6.53
CA CYS A 85 20.02 10.66 7.06
C CYS A 85 18.70 10.13 6.47
N TRP A 86 18.73 9.01 5.75
CA TRP A 86 17.53 8.43 5.12
C TRP A 86 16.33 8.25 6.07
N PRO A 87 16.49 7.94 7.38
CA PRO A 87 15.35 7.83 8.29
C PRO A 87 14.62 9.15 8.54
N ALA A 88 15.28 10.29 8.32
CA ALA A 88 14.66 11.61 8.41
C ALA A 88 13.82 11.97 7.19
N HIS A 89 13.80 11.11 6.16
CA HIS A 89 13.10 11.31 4.90
C HIS A 89 11.99 10.28 4.71
N PRO A 90 10.74 10.56 5.16
CA PRO A 90 9.63 9.59 5.15
C PRO A 90 9.41 8.90 3.80
N HIS A 91 9.57 9.62 2.69
CA HIS A 91 9.41 9.05 1.35
C HIS A 91 10.47 7.99 1.03
N ILE A 92 11.73 8.16 1.48
CA ILE A 92 12.76 7.14 1.30
C ILE A 92 12.48 5.95 2.22
N ALA A 93 12.10 6.19 3.47
CA ALA A 93 11.79 5.13 4.44
C ALA A 93 10.65 4.21 3.94
N HIS A 94 9.58 4.79 3.37
CA HIS A 94 8.50 4.01 2.77
C HIS A 94 8.97 3.22 1.55
N GLU A 95 9.70 3.83 0.63
CA GLU A 95 10.15 3.17 -0.58
C GLU A 95 11.18 2.08 -0.30
N LEU A 96 12.13 2.32 0.61
CA LEU A 96 13.14 1.34 1.00
C LEU A 96 12.51 0.07 1.58
N ALA A 97 11.45 0.20 2.39
CA ALA A 97 10.73 -0.95 2.92
C ALA A 97 10.13 -1.82 1.81
N VAL A 98 9.56 -1.20 0.77
CA VAL A 98 9.03 -1.92 -0.40
C VAL A 98 10.15 -2.56 -1.21
N ILE A 99 11.26 -1.86 -1.45
CA ILE A 99 12.42 -2.38 -2.20
C ILE A 99 13.04 -3.58 -1.48
N ALA A 100 13.14 -3.53 -0.16
CA ALA A 100 13.63 -4.64 0.65
C ALA A 100 12.69 -5.86 0.57
N ASP A 101 11.38 -5.66 0.62
CA ASP A 101 10.40 -6.74 0.48
C ASP A 101 10.43 -7.38 -0.90
N LEU A 102 10.48 -6.59 -1.96
CA LEU A 102 10.60 -7.07 -3.33
C LEU A 102 11.87 -7.90 -3.52
N ARG A 103 13.02 -7.44 -3.01
CA ARG A 103 14.29 -8.19 -3.08
C ARG A 103 14.22 -9.50 -2.30
N ARG A 104 13.67 -9.46 -1.08
CA ARG A 104 13.45 -10.64 -0.26
C ARG A 104 12.59 -11.67 -0.99
N THR A 105 11.47 -11.23 -1.53
CA THR A 105 10.53 -12.09 -2.27
C THR A 105 11.17 -12.68 -3.51
N ALA A 106 11.92 -11.91 -4.27
CA ALA A 106 12.67 -12.37 -5.43
C ALA A 106 13.72 -13.43 -5.06
N GLY A 107 14.32 -13.33 -3.86
CA GLY A 107 15.29 -14.30 -3.36
C GLY A 107 14.71 -15.68 -3.04
N TYR A 108 13.39 -15.79 -2.86
CA TYR A 108 12.68 -17.07 -2.65
C TYR A 108 12.05 -17.64 -3.92
N ALA A 109 12.15 -16.94 -5.05
CA ALA A 109 11.59 -17.42 -6.31
C ALA A 109 12.41 -18.62 -6.85
N PHE A 110 11.72 -19.55 -7.54
CA PHE A 110 12.36 -20.73 -8.16
C PHE A 110 12.97 -20.44 -9.55
N SER A 111 12.83 -19.20 -10.05
CA SER A 111 13.47 -18.70 -11.27
C SER A 111 14.11 -17.35 -11.02
N GLY A 112 15.00 -16.91 -11.93
CA GLY A 112 15.66 -15.62 -11.86
C GLY A 112 14.79 -14.43 -12.27
N ASP A 113 13.57 -14.65 -12.77
CA ASP A 113 12.73 -13.60 -13.39
C ASP A 113 12.38 -12.46 -12.42
N ALA A 114 11.98 -12.82 -11.19
CA ALA A 114 11.65 -11.82 -10.17
C ALA A 114 12.88 -10.99 -9.73
N LEU A 115 14.05 -11.62 -9.73
CA LEU A 115 15.30 -10.92 -9.41
C LEU A 115 15.76 -10.04 -10.57
N GLU A 116 15.61 -10.49 -11.83
CA GLU A 116 15.85 -9.67 -13.01
C GLU A 116 14.92 -8.46 -13.06
N GLU A 117 13.64 -8.61 -12.74
CA GLU A 117 12.69 -7.52 -12.64
C GLU A 117 13.09 -6.50 -11.56
N TRP A 118 13.55 -7.00 -10.41
CA TRP A 118 14.06 -6.15 -9.34
C TRP A 118 15.30 -5.36 -9.79
N HIS A 119 16.26 -6.01 -10.45
CA HIS A 119 17.48 -5.38 -10.96
C HIS A 119 17.20 -4.36 -12.06
N ARG A 120 16.28 -4.68 -12.97
CA ARG A 120 16.02 -3.87 -14.16
C ARG A 120 15.11 -2.67 -13.88
N TYR A 121 14.13 -2.82 -12.99
CA TYR A 121 13.09 -1.81 -12.80
C TYR A 121 13.03 -1.26 -11.38
N ALA A 122 12.88 -2.11 -10.37
CA ALA A 122 12.57 -1.65 -9.03
C ALA A 122 13.73 -0.87 -8.40
N LEU A 123 14.92 -1.45 -8.36
CA LEU A 123 16.10 -0.83 -7.77
C LEU A 123 16.57 0.41 -8.53
N PRO A 124 16.77 0.41 -9.86
CA PRO A 124 17.20 1.61 -10.58
C PRO A 124 16.21 2.77 -10.42
N ALA A 125 14.91 2.51 -10.54
CA ALA A 125 13.90 3.54 -10.37
C ALA A 125 13.87 4.10 -8.93
N PHE A 126 14.13 3.30 -7.93
CA PHE A 126 14.29 3.77 -6.55
C PHE A 126 15.53 4.67 -6.41
N LEU A 127 16.69 4.24 -6.89
CA LEU A 127 17.93 5.02 -6.81
C LEU A 127 17.83 6.35 -7.60
N ASP A 128 17.16 6.35 -8.74
CA ASP A 128 16.88 7.58 -9.50
C ASP A 128 15.99 8.56 -8.70
N ARG A 129 15.00 8.05 -7.97
CA ARG A 129 14.19 8.89 -7.08
C ARG A 129 14.95 9.39 -5.86
N VAL A 130 15.84 8.57 -5.28
CA VAL A 130 16.75 9.02 -4.21
C VAL A 130 17.61 10.16 -4.73
N SER A 131 18.31 9.97 -5.86
CA SER A 131 19.16 11.00 -6.49
C SER A 131 18.37 12.29 -6.77
N SER A 132 17.21 12.19 -7.43
CA SER A 132 16.43 13.37 -7.82
C SER A 132 15.85 14.16 -6.65
N ARG A 133 15.52 13.49 -5.55
CA ARG A 133 14.90 14.12 -4.37
C ARG A 133 15.90 14.60 -3.34
N MET A 134 17.07 13.96 -3.28
CA MET A 134 18.08 14.21 -2.25
C MET A 134 19.28 15.00 -2.78
N GLY A 135 19.46 15.08 -4.09
CA GLY A 135 20.70 15.47 -4.75
C GLY A 135 21.31 16.82 -4.35
N THR A 136 20.55 17.74 -3.74
CA THR A 136 21.08 19.03 -3.29
C THR A 136 20.92 19.28 -1.78
N CYS A 137 20.06 18.54 -1.09
CA CYS A 137 19.73 18.81 0.31
C CYS A 137 20.50 17.93 1.30
N CYS A 138 21.00 16.77 0.87
CA CYS A 138 21.70 15.84 1.75
C CYS A 138 22.97 15.30 1.09
N GLY A 139 24.09 15.54 1.70
CA GLY A 139 25.42 15.08 1.29
C GLY A 139 26.23 14.60 2.49
N PRO A 140 27.52 14.30 2.31
CA PRO A 140 28.38 13.93 3.43
C PRO A 140 28.34 15.00 4.54
N ALA A 141 27.89 14.60 5.73
CA ALA A 141 27.76 15.46 6.91
C ALA A 141 26.79 16.67 6.73
N LYS A 142 25.94 16.67 5.72
CA LYS A 142 24.93 17.72 5.47
C LYS A 142 23.53 17.11 5.45
N HIS A 143 22.62 17.70 6.21
CA HIS A 143 21.19 17.43 6.16
C HIS A 143 20.45 18.76 6.20
N ASP A 144 19.67 19.06 5.17
CA ASP A 144 18.80 20.24 5.15
C ASP A 144 17.42 19.85 5.67
N ASP A 145 16.80 20.75 6.44
CA ASP A 145 15.41 20.61 6.87
C ASP A 145 14.47 20.47 5.67
N TRP A 146 13.32 19.90 5.89
CA TRP A 146 12.33 19.64 4.85
C TRP A 146 11.95 20.90 4.05
N PRO A 147 12.38 21.02 2.78
CA PRO A 147 12.17 22.24 2.00
C PRO A 147 10.70 22.60 1.78
N ALA A 148 9.81 21.60 1.76
CA ALA A 148 8.39 21.80 1.57
C ALA A 148 7.60 22.11 2.88
N ALA A 149 8.27 22.22 4.04
CA ALA A 149 7.60 22.41 5.32
C ALA A 149 6.68 23.65 5.34
N GLY A 150 7.09 24.75 4.70
CA GLY A 150 6.27 25.96 4.58
C GLY A 150 4.98 25.72 3.81
N ARG A 151 5.07 25.08 2.65
CA ARG A 151 3.91 24.73 1.82
C ARG A 151 2.99 23.70 2.49
N HIS A 152 3.55 22.78 3.25
CA HIS A 152 2.75 21.83 4.01
C HIS A 152 1.97 22.51 5.15
N ARG A 153 2.55 23.50 5.85
CA ARG A 153 1.81 24.30 6.83
C ARG A 153 0.67 25.07 6.18
N GLU A 154 0.91 25.69 5.03
CA GLU A 154 -0.14 26.35 4.26
C GLU A 154 -1.26 25.38 3.85
N PHE A 155 -0.92 24.22 3.29
CA PHE A 155 -1.88 23.17 2.94
C PHE A 155 -2.75 22.74 4.14
N ARG A 156 -2.18 22.69 5.35
CA ARG A 156 -2.89 22.32 6.59
C ARG A 156 -3.61 23.49 7.25
N SER A 157 -3.50 24.70 6.75
CA SER A 157 -4.23 25.85 7.29
C SER A 157 -5.75 25.63 7.21
N ALA A 158 -6.51 26.18 8.18
CA ALA A 158 -7.96 26.11 8.18
C ALA A 158 -8.55 26.64 6.87
N ARG A 159 -8.06 27.80 6.43
CA ARG A 159 -8.49 28.43 5.16
C ARG A 159 -8.34 27.47 3.96
N ALA A 160 -7.21 26.82 3.81
CA ALA A 160 -6.97 25.91 2.68
C ALA A 160 -7.81 24.62 2.81
N ALA A 161 -8.06 24.16 4.04
CA ALA A 161 -8.94 23.03 4.29
C ALA A 161 -10.40 23.35 3.93
N ASP A 162 -10.89 24.52 4.33
CA ASP A 162 -12.26 24.98 4.03
C ASP A 162 -12.46 25.10 2.51
N GLN A 163 -11.52 25.72 1.80
CA GLN A 163 -11.57 25.83 0.34
C GLN A 163 -11.66 24.46 -0.36
N ARG A 164 -10.90 23.46 0.12
CA ARG A 164 -10.99 22.11 -0.44
C ARG A 164 -12.32 21.44 -0.11
N ASN A 165 -12.81 21.60 1.11
CA ASN A 165 -14.09 21.04 1.51
C ASN A 165 -15.25 21.64 0.71
N ASP A 166 -15.19 22.94 0.40
CA ASP A 166 -16.20 23.58 -0.46
C ASP A 166 -16.22 22.95 -1.86
N LEU A 167 -15.04 22.70 -2.45
CA LEU A 167 -14.94 22.02 -3.75
C LEU A 167 -15.45 20.57 -3.68
N PHE A 168 -15.10 19.84 -2.62
CA PHE A 168 -15.59 18.47 -2.41
C PHE A 168 -17.11 18.42 -2.25
N ASN A 169 -17.67 19.37 -1.52
CA ASN A 169 -19.11 19.48 -1.33
C ASN A 169 -19.82 19.84 -2.65
N GLN A 170 -19.24 20.72 -3.48
CA GLN A 170 -19.77 21.05 -4.79
C GLN A 170 -19.79 19.84 -5.74
N ASP A 171 -18.73 19.04 -5.74
CA ASP A 171 -18.63 17.82 -6.54
C ASP A 171 -19.59 16.72 -6.05
N ALA A 172 -19.75 16.60 -4.73
CA ALA A 172 -20.62 15.60 -4.12
C ALA A 172 -22.12 15.95 -4.21
N MET A 173 -22.47 17.19 -4.56
CA MET A 173 -23.87 17.56 -4.79
C MET A 173 -24.37 16.89 -6.07
N PRO A 174 -25.55 16.22 -6.03
CA PRO A 174 -26.15 15.69 -7.24
C PRO A 174 -26.36 16.84 -8.22
N ASN A 175 -25.89 16.60 -9.45
CA ASN A 175 -26.04 17.56 -10.56
C ASN A 175 -27.54 17.65 -10.88
N VAL A 176 -28.24 18.56 -10.18
CA VAL A 176 -29.65 18.80 -10.43
C VAL A 176 -29.73 19.56 -11.75
N ASP A 177 -29.91 18.84 -12.84
CA ASP A 177 -30.23 19.44 -14.12
C ASP A 177 -31.53 20.30 -13.93
N PRO A 178 -31.45 21.63 -14.04
CA PRO A 178 -32.61 22.49 -13.81
C PRO A 178 -33.75 22.22 -14.82
N LYS A 179 -33.53 21.38 -15.84
CA LYS A 179 -34.53 20.93 -16.79
C LYS A 179 -35.11 19.55 -16.53
N ALA A 180 -34.56 18.79 -15.58
CA ALA A 180 -35.19 17.55 -15.16
C ALA A 180 -36.44 17.91 -14.33
N LYS A 181 -37.60 17.99 -15.00
CA LYS A 181 -38.92 18.02 -14.33
C LYS A 181 -38.91 16.85 -13.35
N ALA A 182 -39.19 17.15 -12.09
CA ALA A 182 -39.28 16.20 -10.99
C ALA A 182 -40.16 15.01 -11.40
N GLN A 183 -39.56 13.93 -11.86
CA GLN A 183 -40.22 12.63 -11.78
C GLN A 183 -40.24 12.28 -10.30
N PRO A 184 -41.42 11.99 -9.72
CA PRO A 184 -41.49 11.54 -8.33
C PRO A 184 -40.56 10.32 -8.21
N ALA A 185 -39.68 10.35 -7.25
CA ALA A 185 -38.76 9.25 -6.95
C ALA A 185 -39.61 7.98 -6.80
N GLN A 186 -39.55 7.10 -7.80
CA GLN A 186 -40.12 5.77 -7.64
C GLN A 186 -39.23 5.04 -6.62
N LEU A 187 -39.73 4.90 -5.43
CA LEU A 187 -39.12 4.02 -4.43
C LEU A 187 -38.89 2.64 -5.09
N PRO A 188 -37.73 2.03 -4.89
CA PRO A 188 -37.48 0.70 -5.41
C PRO A 188 -38.61 -0.21 -4.93
N PRO A 189 -39.17 -1.07 -5.80
CA PRO A 189 -40.28 -1.93 -5.43
C PRO A 189 -39.89 -2.81 -4.25
N GLN A 190 -40.59 -2.67 -3.14
CA GLN A 190 -40.44 -3.56 -1.99
C GLN A 190 -41.13 -4.87 -2.36
N LEU A 191 -40.31 -5.88 -2.68
CA LEU A 191 -40.78 -7.22 -2.98
C LEU A 191 -40.89 -8.01 -1.67
N VAL A 192 -42.08 -8.46 -1.32
CA VAL A 192 -42.35 -9.30 -0.16
C VAL A 192 -42.88 -10.68 -0.62
N LEU A 193 -42.38 -11.74 -0.01
CA LEU A 193 -42.85 -13.09 -0.26
C LEU A 193 -44.12 -13.35 0.57
N VAL A 194 -45.25 -13.45 -0.10
CA VAL A 194 -46.53 -13.81 0.52
C VAL A 194 -47.01 -15.14 -0.08
N ASN A 195 -47.19 -16.17 0.77
CA ASN A 195 -47.62 -17.51 0.37
C ASN A 195 -46.82 -18.11 -0.80
N GLY A 196 -45.49 -17.91 -0.82
CA GLY A 196 -44.60 -18.46 -1.85
C GLY A 196 -44.61 -17.70 -3.18
N ARG A 197 -45.28 -16.55 -3.25
CA ARG A 197 -45.29 -15.67 -4.43
C ARG A 197 -44.69 -14.32 -4.11
N THR A 198 -43.90 -13.79 -5.01
CA THR A 198 -43.26 -12.45 -4.87
C THR A 198 -44.30 -11.40 -5.28
N VAL A 199 -44.69 -10.55 -4.34
CA VAL A 199 -45.66 -9.47 -4.55
C VAL A 199 -44.97 -8.12 -4.38
N ASN A 200 -45.17 -7.22 -5.34
CA ASN A 200 -44.77 -5.84 -5.23
C ASN A 200 -45.75 -5.10 -4.31
N THR A 201 -45.30 -4.65 -3.16
CA THR A 201 -46.15 -3.98 -2.15
C THR A 201 -46.66 -2.60 -2.57
N ALA A 202 -46.01 -1.97 -3.58
CA ALA A 202 -46.42 -0.64 -4.08
C ALA A 202 -47.51 -0.74 -5.15
N THR A 203 -47.51 -1.80 -5.98
CA THR A 203 -48.49 -1.98 -7.07
C THR A 203 -49.47 -3.11 -6.87
N GLY A 204 -49.23 -4.01 -5.91
CA GLY A 204 -50.03 -5.22 -5.67
C GLY A 204 -49.84 -6.31 -6.74
N GLU A 205 -48.93 -6.14 -7.68
CA GLU A 205 -48.70 -7.11 -8.74
C GLU A 205 -47.92 -8.33 -8.24
N VAL A 206 -48.42 -9.51 -8.60
CA VAL A 206 -47.77 -10.79 -8.32
C VAL A 206 -46.85 -11.18 -9.44
N MET A 207 -45.56 -11.31 -9.17
CA MET A 207 -44.59 -11.79 -10.14
C MET A 207 -44.55 -13.34 -10.09
N GLU A 208 -44.93 -13.99 -11.17
CA GLU A 208 -44.75 -15.44 -11.28
C GLU A 208 -43.27 -15.74 -11.54
N THR A 209 -42.70 -16.59 -10.69
CA THR A 209 -41.37 -17.16 -10.91
C THR A 209 -41.45 -18.14 -12.06
N SER A 210 -41.07 -17.72 -13.27
CA SER A 210 -40.86 -18.63 -14.37
C SER A 210 -39.77 -19.63 -14.00
N HIS A 211 -40.12 -20.89 -13.95
CA HIS A 211 -39.22 -22.02 -13.78
C HIS A 211 -38.13 -21.97 -14.87
N LEU A 212 -36.91 -21.65 -14.48
CA LEU A 212 -35.75 -21.98 -15.30
C LEU A 212 -35.56 -23.48 -15.28
N GLN A 213 -36.01 -24.14 -16.33
CA GLN A 213 -35.67 -25.54 -16.61
C GLN A 213 -34.16 -25.65 -16.79
N LEU A 214 -33.47 -26.28 -15.85
CA LEU A 214 -32.16 -26.83 -16.05
C LEU A 214 -32.26 -27.99 -17.03
N ASN A 215 -31.80 -27.76 -18.24
CA ASN A 215 -31.48 -28.84 -19.17
C ASN A 215 -30.08 -29.37 -18.87
N HIS A 216 -30.01 -30.68 -18.75
CA HIS A 216 -28.84 -31.52 -18.55
C HIS A 216 -27.74 -31.35 -19.60
#